data_66e63ceff945b5060ce0d6565c8e0fde
#
_entry.id   66e63ceff945b5060ce0d6565c8e0fde
#
_cell.length_a   1.000
_cell.length_b   1.000
_cell.length_c   1.000
_cell.angle_alpha   90.00
_cell.angle_beta   90.00
_cell.angle_gamma   90.00
#
_symmetry.space_group_name_H-M   'P 1'
#
loop_
_entity.id
_entity.type
_entity.pdbx_description
1 polymer ?
#
loop_
_entity_poly.entity_id
_entity_poly.type
_entity_poly.pdbx_seq_one_letter_code
_entity_poly.pdbx_strand_id
1 'polypeptide(L)'
;MVLDPAHGGTDTGARGTAGIRESEVVLGFAAQVRHALESQGFQVVQTRLADENPSFDDRSALANAQSGAVFVTLHVSSSGLPGTARVYVNSDLPMGRESNGLIPWDRAQAPFLGLSHKFGDMVQGNLAQKFKGSPGSAQTCPIRQLRTTAAPAIAVEISSVTVTDRAALDRMAPGIADAITRGAAAFRPSYVVASQSGALR
;
A
#
# COMPACT_ATOMS: atom_id res chain seq x y z
N MET A 1 5.94 9.89 0.72
CA MET A 1 5.31 8.54 0.78
C MET A 1 4.80 8.28 2.18
N VAL A 2 3.62 7.72 2.33
CA VAL A 2 3.13 7.20 3.60
C VAL A 2 3.10 5.68 3.51
N LEU A 3 3.85 5.02 4.38
CA LEU A 3 3.87 3.55 4.49
C LEU A 3 3.02 3.14 5.68
N ASP A 4 2.18 2.16 5.45
CA ASP A 4 1.31 1.60 6.47
C ASP A 4 1.61 0.10 6.64
N PRO A 5 2.42 -0.28 7.62
CA PRO A 5 2.50 -1.67 8.03
C PRO A 5 1.19 -2.03 8.74
N ALA A 6 0.33 -2.79 8.08
CA ALA A 6 -0.99 -3.15 8.58
C ALA A 6 -0.95 -3.85 9.94
N HIS A 7 -2.09 -3.88 10.65
CA HIS A 7 -2.22 -4.55 11.95
C HIS A 7 -1.29 -3.99 13.04
N GLY A 8 -1.05 -4.74 14.11
CA GLY A 8 -0.17 -4.40 15.23
C GLY A 8 -0.89 -4.50 16.58
N GLY A 9 -0.14 -4.51 17.67
CA GLY A 9 -0.66 -4.64 19.03
C GLY A 9 -1.52 -5.90 19.19
N THR A 10 -2.76 -5.74 19.59
CA THR A 10 -3.72 -6.84 19.76
C THR A 10 -4.23 -7.44 18.44
N ASP A 11 -4.12 -6.69 17.34
CA ASP A 11 -4.45 -7.17 16.00
C ASP A 11 -3.19 -7.73 15.31
N THR A 12 -3.06 -9.05 15.35
CA THR A 12 -1.91 -9.73 14.73
C THR A 12 -2.03 -9.91 13.23
N GLY A 13 -3.19 -9.61 12.62
CA GLY A 13 -3.48 -9.98 11.24
C GLY A 13 -3.50 -11.49 11.03
N ALA A 14 -3.18 -11.92 9.82
CA ALA A 14 -3.08 -13.34 9.46
C ALA A 14 -2.01 -14.07 10.28
N ARG A 15 -2.29 -15.34 10.58
CA ARG A 15 -1.39 -16.20 11.38
C ARG A 15 -0.99 -17.44 10.60
N GLY A 16 0.29 -17.70 10.58
CA GLY A 16 0.85 -18.95 10.04
C GLY A 16 1.00 -20.04 11.09
N THR A 17 1.11 -21.30 10.64
CA THR A 17 1.25 -22.47 11.52
C THR A 17 2.56 -22.48 12.32
N ALA A 18 3.61 -21.82 11.82
CA ALA A 18 4.90 -21.68 12.49
C ALA A 18 4.96 -20.49 13.48
N GLY A 19 3.82 -19.97 13.93
CA GLY A 19 3.75 -18.80 14.82
C GLY A 19 4.01 -17.47 14.12
N ILE A 20 4.08 -17.45 12.79
CA ILE A 20 4.28 -16.24 11.99
C ILE A 20 3.04 -15.35 12.14
N ARG A 21 3.23 -14.07 12.42
CA ARG A 21 2.17 -13.06 12.50
C ARG A 21 2.37 -12.04 11.40
N GLU A 22 1.31 -11.71 10.69
CA GLU A 22 1.32 -10.70 9.63
C GLU A 22 1.91 -9.36 10.13
N SER A 23 1.43 -8.88 11.30
CA SER A 23 1.86 -7.61 11.89
C SER A 23 3.37 -7.48 12.07
N GLU A 24 4.06 -8.57 12.41
CA GLU A 24 5.52 -8.58 12.57
C GLU A 24 6.24 -8.60 11.22
N VAL A 25 5.69 -9.33 10.24
CA VAL A 25 6.27 -9.43 8.89
C VAL A 25 6.20 -8.08 8.19
N VAL A 26 5.02 -7.46 8.18
CA VAL A 26 4.83 -6.19 7.46
C VAL A 26 5.61 -5.04 8.08
N LEU A 27 5.84 -5.08 9.41
CA LEU A 27 6.69 -4.10 10.07
C LEU A 27 8.15 -4.21 9.57
N GLY A 28 8.67 -5.42 9.45
CA GLY A 28 10.01 -5.67 8.89
C GLY A 28 10.10 -5.27 7.42
N PHE A 29 9.05 -5.53 6.63
CA PHE A 29 9.00 -5.11 5.23
C PHE A 29 8.95 -3.59 5.09
N ALA A 30 8.15 -2.91 5.91
CA ALA A 30 8.06 -1.46 5.90
C ALA A 30 9.40 -0.79 6.20
N ALA A 31 10.21 -1.35 7.09
CA ALA A 31 11.55 -0.84 7.37
C ALA A 31 12.46 -0.90 6.12
N GLN A 32 12.42 -2.00 5.37
CA GLN A 32 13.20 -2.15 4.13
C GLN A 32 12.68 -1.26 2.99
N VAL A 33 11.34 -1.18 2.83
CA VAL A 33 10.71 -0.29 1.84
C VAL A 33 11.04 1.17 2.15
N ARG A 34 10.97 1.57 3.42
CA ARG A 34 11.36 2.91 3.85
C ARG A 34 12.80 3.22 3.47
N HIS A 35 13.74 2.36 3.84
CA HIS A 35 15.16 2.55 3.52
C HIS A 35 15.39 2.70 2.00
N ALA A 36 14.76 1.85 1.18
CA ALA A 36 14.88 1.91 -0.27
C ALA A 36 14.28 3.20 -0.85
N LEU A 37 13.13 3.66 -0.37
CA LEU A 37 12.52 4.92 -0.79
C LEU A 37 13.35 6.14 -0.40
N GLU A 38 13.84 6.18 0.85
CA GLU A 38 14.68 7.28 1.36
C GLU A 38 15.99 7.38 0.57
N SER A 39 16.59 6.26 0.17
CA SER A 39 17.78 6.24 -0.68
C SER A 39 17.56 6.83 -2.07
N GLN A 40 16.31 6.88 -2.55
CA GLN A 40 15.91 7.52 -3.80
C GLN A 40 15.34 8.95 -3.61
N GLY A 41 15.56 9.54 -2.44
CA GLY A 41 15.17 10.91 -2.13
C GLY A 41 13.67 11.11 -1.87
N PHE A 42 12.93 10.05 -1.48
CA PHE A 42 11.57 10.20 -0.99
C PHE A 42 11.58 10.51 0.51
N GLN A 43 10.72 11.41 0.92
CA GLN A 43 10.36 11.55 2.33
C GLN A 43 9.36 10.45 2.69
N VAL A 44 9.59 9.75 3.79
CA VAL A 44 8.75 8.62 4.20
C VAL A 44 8.24 8.83 5.62
N VAL A 45 6.92 8.72 5.78
CA VAL A 45 6.23 8.67 7.07
C VAL A 45 5.62 7.29 7.22
N GLN A 46 5.69 6.69 8.40
CA GLN A 46 5.05 5.41 8.70
C GLN A 46 3.91 5.60 9.68
N THR A 47 2.83 4.83 9.51
CA THR A 47 1.67 4.87 10.41
C THR A 47 1.97 4.27 11.78
N ARG A 48 2.96 3.37 11.86
CA ARG A 48 3.53 2.83 13.10
C ARG A 48 4.99 2.45 12.91
N LEU A 49 5.75 2.49 13.98
CA LEU A 49 7.19 2.12 14.00
C LEU A 49 7.47 0.92 14.91
N ALA A 50 6.50 0.54 15.72
CA ALA A 50 6.59 -0.57 16.68
C ALA A 50 5.30 -1.42 16.63
N ASP A 51 5.11 -2.29 17.63
CA ASP A 51 3.91 -3.12 17.75
C ASP A 51 2.74 -2.33 18.33
N GLU A 52 2.38 -1.24 17.65
CA GLU A 52 1.23 -0.37 17.91
C GLU A 52 0.08 -0.74 16.98
N ASN A 53 -1.16 -0.44 17.37
CA ASN A 53 -2.34 -0.66 16.53
C ASN A 53 -3.13 0.64 16.31
N PRO A 54 -2.64 1.57 15.47
CA PRO A 54 -3.42 2.72 15.07
C PRO A 54 -4.71 2.28 14.38
N SER A 55 -5.83 2.96 14.66
CA SER A 55 -7.09 2.67 13.99
C SER A 55 -7.00 2.95 12.47
N PHE A 56 -7.94 2.41 11.69
CA PHE A 56 -8.02 2.74 10.26
C PHE A 56 -8.13 4.25 10.02
N ASP A 57 -8.86 4.95 10.89
CA ASP A 57 -9.07 6.38 10.77
C ASP A 57 -7.80 7.17 11.11
N ASP A 58 -7.00 6.75 12.11
CA ASP A 58 -5.70 7.35 12.42
C ASP A 58 -4.71 7.19 11.26
N ARG A 59 -4.68 5.99 10.64
CA ARG A 59 -3.82 5.72 9.47
C ARG A 59 -4.18 6.61 8.29
N SER A 60 -5.48 6.73 8.00
CA SER A 60 -5.98 7.60 6.93
C SER A 60 -5.75 9.08 7.26
N ALA A 61 -5.99 9.51 8.49
CA ALA A 61 -5.77 10.88 8.94
C ALA A 61 -4.29 11.29 8.78
N LEU A 62 -3.37 10.40 9.18
CA LEU A 62 -1.94 10.64 8.99
C LEU A 62 -1.59 10.83 7.50
N ALA A 63 -2.13 9.98 6.62
CA ALA A 63 -1.91 10.09 5.18
C ALA A 63 -2.50 11.39 4.61
N ASN A 64 -3.72 11.73 5.01
CA ASN A 64 -4.45 12.90 4.52
C ASN A 64 -3.83 14.23 5.00
N ALA A 65 -3.09 14.21 6.11
CA ALA A 65 -2.35 15.37 6.61
C ALA A 65 -1.05 15.66 5.80
N GLN A 66 -0.61 14.73 4.95
CA GLN A 66 0.62 14.89 4.17
C GLN A 66 0.32 15.42 2.77
N SER A 67 0.63 16.68 2.49
CA SER A 67 0.47 17.24 1.14
C SER A 67 1.31 16.48 0.12
N GLY A 68 0.68 16.12 -1.02
CA GLY A 68 1.35 15.38 -2.08
C GLY A 68 1.76 13.95 -1.70
N ALA A 69 1.08 13.36 -0.72
CA ALA A 69 1.33 11.98 -0.30
C ALA A 69 0.96 10.97 -1.39
N VAL A 70 1.62 9.83 -1.32
CA VAL A 70 1.20 8.56 -1.93
C VAL A 70 1.19 7.54 -0.80
N PHE A 71 0.11 6.79 -0.66
CA PHE A 71 -0.11 5.84 0.41
C PHE A 71 0.10 4.40 -0.05
N VAL A 72 0.85 3.62 0.73
CA VAL A 72 1.08 2.20 0.49
C VAL A 72 0.85 1.44 1.78
N THR A 73 -0.19 0.62 1.85
CA THR A 73 -0.36 -0.34 2.94
C THR A 73 0.22 -1.71 2.56
N LEU A 74 0.87 -2.35 3.53
CA LEU A 74 1.53 -3.64 3.38
C LEU A 74 0.78 -4.71 4.16
N HIS A 75 0.46 -5.81 3.49
CA HIS A 75 -0.24 -6.96 4.05
C HIS A 75 0.48 -8.27 3.72
N VAL A 76 0.25 -9.30 4.54
CA VAL A 76 0.62 -10.69 4.24
C VAL A 76 -0.62 -11.56 4.38
N SER A 77 -1.04 -12.18 3.29
CA SER A 77 -2.26 -13.00 3.30
C SER A 77 -2.09 -14.34 3.99
N SER A 78 -3.21 -14.92 4.43
CA SER A 78 -3.29 -16.31 4.87
C SER A 78 -3.51 -17.31 3.73
N SER A 79 -3.60 -16.84 2.50
CA SER A 79 -3.92 -17.65 1.31
C SER A 79 -3.06 -17.23 0.12
N GLY A 80 -3.25 -17.91 -0.99
CA GLY A 80 -2.52 -17.65 -2.23
C GLY A 80 -1.25 -18.47 -2.37
N LEU A 81 -0.64 -18.40 -3.54
CA LEU A 81 0.59 -19.12 -3.85
C LEU A 81 1.76 -18.46 -3.10
N PRO A 82 2.46 -19.19 -2.20
CA PRO A 82 3.62 -18.64 -1.51
C PRO A 82 4.68 -18.11 -2.47
N GLY A 83 5.33 -17.01 -2.11
CA GLY A 83 6.36 -16.38 -2.94
C GLY A 83 5.81 -15.47 -4.03
N THR A 84 4.50 -15.16 -4.04
CA THR A 84 3.88 -14.18 -4.93
C THR A 84 3.49 -12.90 -4.20
N ALA A 85 3.28 -11.82 -4.94
CA ALA A 85 2.79 -10.55 -4.41
C ALA A 85 1.76 -9.93 -5.35
N ARG A 86 0.78 -9.24 -4.77
CA ARG A 86 -0.32 -8.58 -5.49
C ARG A 86 -0.49 -7.16 -5.03
N VAL A 87 -0.82 -6.29 -5.97
CA VAL A 87 -1.27 -4.93 -5.66
C VAL A 87 -2.78 -4.87 -5.84
N TYR A 88 -3.43 -4.30 -4.84
CA TYR A 88 -4.84 -3.93 -4.92
C TYR A 88 -4.98 -2.41 -4.94
N VAL A 89 -5.90 -1.96 -5.78
CA VAL A 89 -6.42 -0.61 -5.79
C VAL A 89 -7.89 -0.65 -5.42
N ASN A 90 -8.42 0.45 -4.92
CA ASN A 90 -9.82 0.46 -4.55
C ASN A 90 -10.70 0.30 -5.80
N SER A 91 -11.81 -0.44 -5.65
CA SER A 91 -12.81 -0.52 -6.71
C SER A 91 -13.49 0.84 -6.92
N ASP A 92 -14.13 1.02 -8.09
CA ASP A 92 -14.83 2.25 -8.42
C ASP A 92 -15.78 2.68 -7.29
N LEU A 93 -15.62 3.92 -6.88
CA LEU A 93 -16.50 4.55 -5.91
C LEU A 93 -17.56 5.30 -6.69
N PRO A 94 -18.86 4.93 -6.56
CA PRO A 94 -19.90 5.69 -7.22
C PRO A 94 -19.79 7.16 -6.80
N MET A 95 -19.70 8.05 -7.78
CA MET A 95 -19.78 9.48 -7.54
C MET A 95 -21.14 9.75 -6.92
N GLY A 96 -21.19 10.00 -5.61
CA GLY A 96 -22.41 10.43 -4.95
C GLY A 96 -22.78 11.82 -5.44
N ARG A 97 -24.06 12.19 -5.31
CA ARG A 97 -24.44 13.60 -5.49
C ARG A 97 -23.60 14.42 -4.50
N GLU A 98 -22.75 15.27 -5.07
CA GLU A 98 -21.98 16.23 -4.29
C GLU A 98 -22.95 17.12 -3.52
N SER A 99 -22.95 17.05 -2.22
CA SER A 99 -23.62 18.02 -1.38
C SER A 99 -22.65 19.20 -1.21
N ASN A 100 -22.87 20.28 -1.97
CA ASN A 100 -22.13 21.54 -1.86
C ASN A 100 -20.59 21.45 -2.06
N GLY A 101 -20.12 20.57 -2.95
CA GLY A 101 -18.70 20.43 -3.27
C GLY A 101 -17.86 19.69 -2.22
N LEU A 102 -18.45 19.16 -1.16
CA LEU A 102 -17.77 18.37 -0.15
C LEU A 102 -17.80 16.88 -0.53
N ILE A 103 -16.63 16.27 -0.56
CA ILE A 103 -16.49 14.82 -0.75
C ILE A 103 -16.68 14.15 0.62
N PRO A 104 -17.62 13.19 0.76
CA PRO A 104 -17.73 12.40 1.99
C PRO A 104 -16.42 11.69 2.31
N TRP A 105 -16.05 11.62 3.58
CA TRP A 105 -14.78 11.05 4.02
C TRP A 105 -14.56 9.59 3.57
N ASP A 106 -15.64 8.81 3.49
CA ASP A 106 -15.63 7.43 3.01
C ASP A 106 -15.47 7.32 1.48
N ARG A 107 -15.33 8.45 0.79
CA ARG A 107 -15.05 8.57 -0.65
C ARG A 107 -13.84 9.48 -0.93
N ALA A 108 -13.05 9.75 0.08
CA ALA A 108 -11.90 10.66 -0.01
C ALA A 108 -10.94 10.29 -1.16
N GLN A 109 -10.87 9.01 -1.53
CA GLN A 109 -10.02 8.53 -2.62
C GLN A 109 -10.60 8.78 -4.02
N ALA A 110 -11.90 9.09 -4.17
CA ALA A 110 -12.54 9.18 -5.50
C ALA A 110 -11.77 10.03 -6.51
N PRO A 111 -11.28 11.25 -6.19
CA PRO A 111 -10.48 12.06 -7.11
C PRO A 111 -9.13 11.42 -7.50
N PHE A 112 -8.63 10.48 -6.71
CA PHE A 112 -7.31 9.88 -6.86
C PHE A 112 -7.33 8.47 -7.47
N LEU A 113 -8.51 7.90 -7.77
CA LEU A 113 -8.64 6.52 -8.27
C LEU A 113 -7.81 6.27 -9.52
N GLY A 114 -7.88 7.15 -10.52
CA GLY A 114 -7.09 7.01 -11.75
C GLY A 114 -5.58 7.02 -11.50
N LEU A 115 -5.12 7.84 -10.56
CA LEU A 115 -3.71 7.85 -10.14
C LEU A 115 -3.34 6.61 -9.34
N SER A 116 -4.26 6.11 -8.49
CA SER A 116 -4.06 4.85 -7.74
C SER A 116 -3.90 3.66 -8.68
N HIS A 117 -4.75 3.55 -9.72
CA HIS A 117 -4.61 2.53 -10.76
C HIS A 117 -3.26 2.62 -11.47
N LYS A 118 -2.88 3.81 -11.93
CA LYS A 118 -1.59 4.03 -12.61
C LYS A 118 -0.41 3.65 -11.73
N PHE A 119 -0.41 4.07 -10.48
CA PHE A 119 0.63 3.71 -9.52
C PHE A 119 0.64 2.21 -9.22
N GLY A 120 -0.55 1.62 -8.99
CA GLY A 120 -0.72 0.19 -8.73
C GLY A 120 -0.16 -0.68 -9.85
N ASP A 121 -0.46 -0.34 -11.11
CA ASP A 121 0.04 -1.09 -12.27
C ASP A 121 1.57 -0.99 -12.42
N MET A 122 2.15 0.18 -12.13
CA MET A 122 3.61 0.35 -12.15
C MET A 122 4.29 -0.52 -11.08
N VAL A 123 3.75 -0.56 -9.86
CA VAL A 123 4.28 -1.41 -8.79
C VAL A 123 4.05 -2.89 -9.12
N GLN A 124 2.84 -3.26 -9.57
CA GLN A 124 2.51 -4.64 -9.90
C GLN A 124 3.36 -5.19 -11.04
N GLY A 125 3.61 -4.41 -12.08
CA GLY A 125 4.50 -4.81 -13.17
C GLY A 125 5.92 -5.14 -12.68
N ASN A 126 6.46 -4.35 -11.74
CA ASN A 126 7.75 -4.64 -11.12
C ASN A 126 7.71 -5.90 -10.23
N LEU A 127 6.60 -6.13 -9.49
CA LEU A 127 6.42 -7.34 -8.68
C LEU A 127 6.34 -8.60 -9.55
N ALA A 128 5.61 -8.55 -10.67
CA ALA A 128 5.47 -9.67 -11.59
C ALA A 128 6.81 -10.10 -12.21
N GLN A 129 7.72 -9.16 -12.44
CA GLN A 129 9.06 -9.46 -12.92
C GLN A 129 9.93 -10.18 -11.88
N LYS A 130 9.70 -9.92 -10.59
CA LYS A 130 10.51 -10.48 -9.50
C LYS A 130 9.94 -11.76 -8.90
N PHE A 131 8.63 -11.87 -8.83
CA PHE A 131 7.93 -12.95 -8.14
C PHE A 131 7.06 -13.73 -9.14
N LYS A 132 7.61 -14.84 -9.62
CA LYS A 132 6.94 -15.72 -10.59
C LYS A 132 5.58 -16.19 -10.05
N GLY A 133 4.54 -16.05 -10.86
CA GLY A 133 3.16 -16.38 -10.48
C GLY A 133 2.37 -15.19 -9.91
N SER A 134 3.00 -14.03 -9.73
CA SER A 134 2.30 -12.77 -9.43
C SER A 134 1.53 -12.27 -10.67
N PRO A 135 0.35 -11.61 -10.49
CA PRO A 135 -0.40 -11.02 -11.61
C PRO A 135 0.41 -9.99 -12.39
N GLY A 136 0.07 -9.77 -13.66
CA GLY A 136 0.73 -8.77 -14.51
C GLY A 136 0.24 -7.33 -14.28
N SER A 137 -0.94 -7.14 -13.66
CA SER A 137 -1.56 -5.84 -13.38
C SER A 137 -2.16 -5.82 -11.99
N ALA A 138 -2.38 -4.62 -11.44
CA ALA A 138 -3.07 -4.42 -10.18
C ALA A 138 -4.52 -4.92 -10.27
N GLN A 139 -5.05 -5.39 -9.14
CA GLN A 139 -6.41 -5.89 -9.02
C GLN A 139 -7.28 -4.88 -8.26
N THR A 140 -8.58 -4.88 -8.52
CA THR A 140 -9.52 -4.03 -7.79
C THR A 140 -10.18 -4.78 -6.65
N CYS A 141 -10.28 -4.13 -5.49
CA CYS A 141 -10.95 -4.66 -4.31
C CYS A 141 -11.52 -3.50 -3.48
N PRO A 142 -12.72 -3.64 -2.88
CA PRO A 142 -13.26 -2.62 -1.99
C PRO A 142 -12.51 -2.64 -0.64
N ILE A 143 -11.44 -1.85 -0.52
CA ILE A 143 -10.62 -1.77 0.69
C ILE A 143 -10.96 -0.49 1.46
N ARG A 144 -11.46 -0.65 2.69
CA ARG A 144 -11.89 0.47 3.54
C ARG A 144 -10.81 1.52 3.70
N GLN A 145 -9.59 1.12 4.01
CA GLN A 145 -8.49 2.04 4.28
C GLN A 145 -8.08 2.86 3.05
N LEU A 146 -8.07 2.26 1.87
CA LEU A 146 -7.80 3.01 0.63
C LEU A 146 -8.90 4.02 0.37
N ARG A 147 -10.16 3.65 0.61
CA ARG A 147 -11.34 4.47 0.36
C ARG A 147 -11.34 5.79 1.12
N THR A 148 -10.82 5.79 2.35
CA THR A 148 -10.76 6.95 3.25
C THR A 148 -9.49 7.79 3.10
N THR A 149 -8.60 7.41 2.17
CA THR A 149 -7.33 8.09 1.92
C THR A 149 -7.44 9.07 0.76
N ALA A 150 -7.28 10.37 1.04
CA ALA A 150 -7.30 11.45 0.05
C ALA A 150 -5.94 11.61 -0.66
N ALA A 151 -5.46 10.53 -1.25
CA ALA A 151 -4.19 10.46 -1.99
C ALA A 151 -4.21 9.27 -2.95
N PRO A 152 -3.30 9.18 -3.95
CA PRO A 152 -3.05 7.93 -4.65
C PRO A 152 -2.66 6.84 -3.65
N ALA A 153 -3.39 5.72 -3.64
CA ALA A 153 -3.27 4.71 -2.59
C ALA A 153 -3.38 3.29 -3.15
N ILE A 154 -2.51 2.42 -2.66
CA ILE A 154 -2.47 1.00 -3.02
C ILE A 154 -2.29 0.12 -1.76
N ALA A 155 -2.76 -1.12 -1.85
CA ALA A 155 -2.42 -2.17 -0.90
C ALA A 155 -1.52 -3.21 -1.60
N VAL A 156 -0.41 -3.56 -0.97
CA VAL A 156 0.50 -4.61 -1.45
C VAL A 156 0.34 -5.81 -0.53
N GLU A 157 -0.15 -6.91 -1.09
CA GLU A 157 -0.35 -8.18 -0.38
C GLU A 157 0.70 -9.19 -0.80
N ILE A 158 1.44 -9.70 0.17
CA ILE A 158 2.46 -10.73 0.00
C ILE A 158 1.87 -12.09 0.38
N SER A 159 2.03 -13.11 -0.42
CA SER A 159 1.59 -14.48 -0.11
C SER A 159 2.77 -15.33 0.36
N SER A 160 2.65 -16.06 1.43
CA SER A 160 1.64 -16.05 2.47
C SER A 160 2.26 -16.45 3.82
N VAL A 161 1.57 -16.17 4.93
CA VAL A 161 1.99 -16.62 6.29
C VAL A 161 1.94 -18.14 6.47
N THR A 162 1.41 -18.90 5.50
CA THR A 162 1.33 -20.36 5.53
C THR A 162 2.66 -21.06 5.24
N VAL A 163 3.71 -20.33 4.92
CA VAL A 163 5.07 -20.88 4.82
C VAL A 163 5.52 -21.45 6.18
N THR A 164 6.28 -22.52 6.14
CA THR A 164 6.81 -23.16 7.35
C THR A 164 8.04 -22.46 7.91
N ASP A 165 8.70 -21.62 7.11
CA ASP A 165 9.90 -20.88 7.46
C ASP A 165 9.70 -19.39 7.23
N ARG A 166 9.76 -18.59 8.30
CA ARG A 166 9.70 -17.13 8.27
C ARG A 166 10.74 -16.52 7.33
N ALA A 167 11.93 -17.11 7.24
CA ALA A 167 12.98 -16.64 6.36
C ALA A 167 12.58 -16.68 4.88
N ALA A 168 11.61 -17.51 4.50
CA ALA A 168 11.07 -17.51 3.12
C ALA A 168 10.36 -16.19 2.80
N LEU A 169 9.60 -15.62 3.75
CA LEU A 169 9.01 -14.29 3.61
C LEU A 169 10.06 -13.19 3.67
N ASP A 170 10.97 -13.26 4.64
CA ASP A 170 11.99 -12.24 4.83
C ASP A 170 12.88 -12.07 3.58
N ARG A 171 13.15 -13.17 2.84
CA ARG A 171 13.84 -13.11 1.55
C ARG A 171 13.09 -12.34 0.46
N MET A 172 11.78 -12.16 0.58
CA MET A 172 11.01 -11.37 -0.39
C MET A 172 11.17 -9.85 -0.16
N ALA A 173 11.50 -9.42 1.05
CA ALA A 173 11.47 -8.02 1.42
C ALA A 173 12.33 -7.10 0.53
N PRO A 174 13.58 -7.44 0.14
CA PRO A 174 14.34 -6.60 -0.79
C PRO A 174 13.67 -6.46 -2.17
N GLY A 175 13.07 -7.52 -2.67
CA GLY A 175 12.34 -7.51 -3.95
C GLY A 175 11.06 -6.67 -3.90
N ILE A 176 10.32 -6.74 -2.80
CA ILE A 176 9.14 -5.89 -2.54
C ILE A 176 9.57 -4.42 -2.45
N ALA A 177 10.62 -4.12 -1.70
CA ALA A 177 11.14 -2.78 -1.54
C ALA A 177 11.58 -2.15 -2.87
N ASP A 178 12.34 -2.91 -3.69
CA ASP A 178 12.76 -2.45 -5.02
C ASP A 178 11.56 -2.23 -5.96
N ALA A 179 10.58 -3.12 -5.97
CA ALA A 179 9.39 -2.99 -6.83
C ALA A 179 8.56 -1.75 -6.48
N ILE A 180 8.32 -1.49 -5.20
CA ILE A 180 7.60 -0.30 -4.73
C ILE A 180 8.39 0.97 -5.07
N THR A 181 9.70 0.98 -4.81
CA THR A 181 10.56 2.13 -5.05
C THR A 181 10.64 2.50 -6.53
N ARG A 182 10.83 1.52 -7.42
CA ARG A 182 10.82 1.73 -8.88
C ARG A 182 9.46 2.24 -9.36
N GLY A 183 8.37 1.64 -8.86
CA GLY A 183 7.02 2.08 -9.18
C GLY A 183 6.80 3.54 -8.74
N ALA A 184 7.23 3.91 -7.54
CA ALA A 184 7.13 5.28 -7.03
C ALA A 184 7.97 6.28 -7.85
N ALA A 185 9.19 5.92 -8.22
CA ALA A 185 10.05 6.75 -9.06
C ALA A 185 9.44 6.99 -10.45
N ALA A 186 8.90 5.95 -11.08
CA ALA A 186 8.23 6.04 -12.37
C ALA A 186 6.90 6.83 -12.31
N PHE A 187 6.19 6.75 -11.16
CA PHE A 187 4.93 7.45 -10.95
C PHE A 187 5.10 8.94 -10.66
N ARG A 188 6.20 9.36 -10.02
CA ARG A 188 6.44 10.75 -9.58
C ARG A 188 6.13 11.81 -10.64
N PRO A 189 6.60 11.72 -11.91
CA PRO A 189 6.30 12.74 -12.93
C PRO A 189 4.80 12.90 -13.18
N SER A 190 4.05 11.81 -13.23
CA SER A 190 2.60 11.83 -13.47
C SER A 190 1.82 12.50 -12.35
N TYR A 191 2.28 12.31 -11.11
CA TYR A 191 1.63 12.92 -9.95
C TYR A 191 1.91 14.42 -9.85
N VAL A 192 3.13 14.84 -10.13
CA VAL A 192 3.49 16.27 -10.17
C VAL A 192 2.68 17.02 -11.22
N VAL A 193 2.53 16.46 -12.42
CA VAL A 193 1.71 17.08 -13.48
C VAL A 193 0.25 17.19 -13.06
N ALA A 194 -0.33 16.14 -12.50
CA ALA A 194 -1.74 16.14 -12.06
C ALA A 194 -1.99 17.17 -10.94
N SER A 195 -1.08 17.32 -9.99
CA SER A 195 -1.20 18.31 -8.91
C SER A 195 -1.07 19.75 -9.40
N GLN A 196 -0.22 20.00 -10.38
CA GLN A 196 -0.03 21.34 -10.98
C GLN A 196 -1.19 21.76 -11.89
N SER A 197 -1.81 20.82 -12.58
CA SER A 197 -2.96 21.10 -13.47
C SER A 197 -4.28 21.38 -12.74
N GLY A 198 -4.31 21.29 -11.42
CA GLY A 198 -5.52 21.47 -10.62
C GLY A 198 -6.52 20.32 -10.72
N ALA A 199 -6.17 19.22 -11.38
CA ALA A 199 -7.02 18.04 -11.52
C ALA A 199 -7.37 17.33 -10.20
N LEU A 200 -6.76 17.78 -9.10
CA LEU A 200 -6.90 17.23 -7.75
C LEU A 200 -7.51 18.23 -6.74
N ARG A 201 -8.20 19.27 -7.24
CA ARG A 201 -8.90 20.24 -6.38
C ARG A 201 -10.35 19.88 -6.19
#